data_1daf5d0d4c566d3764e06a1b9e8e3c90
#
_entry.id   1daf5d0d4c566d3764e06a1b9e8e3c90
#
_cell.length_a   1.000
_cell.length_b   1.000
_cell.length_c   1.000
_cell.angle_alpha   90.00
_cell.angle_beta   90.00
_cell.angle_gamma   90.00
#
_symmetry.space_group_name_H-M   'P 1'
#
loop_
_entity.id
_entity.type
_entity.pdbx_description
1 polymer ?
#
loop_
_entity_poly.entity_id
_entity_poly.type
_entity_poly.pdbx_seq_one_letter_code
_entity_poly.pdbx_strand_id
1 'polypeptide(L)'
;MAFNGKWETESQDGYDAFLKVIGIPDDVIAKGRDFKLVTEVIQNGDDFTWIQYYPNNHVVTNKFVAGKESEMETVGGKKFKGTVSMEGGKLTISFPKYHHTCEVSGGKLVETSTASAASGPVVFVRTSKKL
;
A
#
# COMPACT_ATOMS: atom_id res chain seq x y z
N MET A 1 3.49 16.47 -9.64
CA MET A 1 3.86 15.31 -8.85
C MET A 1 2.85 14.21 -9.08
N ALA A 2 3.32 13.07 -9.54
CA ALA A 2 2.47 12.03 -10.09
C ALA A 2 1.51 11.37 -9.08
N PHE A 3 1.93 11.29 -7.82
CA PHE A 3 1.14 10.59 -6.80
C PHE A 3 0.05 11.44 -6.15
N ASN A 4 0.08 12.74 -6.31
CA ASN A 4 -0.92 13.62 -5.67
C ASN A 4 -2.33 13.32 -6.13
N GLY A 5 -3.26 13.25 -5.18
CA GLY A 5 -4.68 13.08 -5.43
C GLY A 5 -5.31 12.00 -4.59
N LYS A 6 -6.58 11.73 -4.89
CA LYS A 6 -7.33 10.64 -4.27
C LYS A 6 -7.49 9.52 -5.28
N TRP A 7 -7.28 8.30 -4.82
CA TRP A 7 -7.30 7.10 -5.65
C TRP A 7 -8.27 6.10 -5.04
N GLU A 8 -9.20 5.59 -5.83
CA GLU A 8 -10.16 4.58 -5.38
C GLU A 8 -9.81 3.22 -6.00
N THR A 9 -9.80 2.17 -5.20
CA THR A 9 -9.50 0.83 -5.67
C THR A 9 -10.46 0.42 -6.78
N GLU A 10 -9.92 0.05 -7.94
CA GLU A 10 -10.66 -0.42 -9.10
C GLU A 10 -10.62 -1.94 -9.19
N SER A 11 -9.47 -2.55 -8.95
CA SER A 11 -9.27 -3.99 -8.99
C SER A 11 -8.20 -4.44 -8.03
N GLN A 12 -8.30 -5.69 -7.59
CA GLN A 12 -7.31 -6.32 -6.72
C GLN A 12 -7.08 -7.75 -7.20
N ASP A 13 -5.82 -8.18 -7.23
CA ASP A 13 -5.42 -9.52 -7.61
C ASP A 13 -4.48 -10.08 -6.53
N GLY A 14 -4.74 -11.32 -6.09
CA GLY A 14 -3.94 -11.97 -5.06
C GLY A 14 -4.21 -11.50 -3.64
N TYR A 15 -5.31 -10.79 -3.40
CA TYR A 15 -5.65 -10.18 -2.12
C TYR A 15 -5.70 -11.20 -0.97
N ASP A 16 -6.51 -12.24 -1.10
CA ASP A 16 -6.73 -13.21 -0.02
C ASP A 16 -5.44 -13.96 0.34
N ALA A 17 -4.75 -14.49 -0.67
CA ALA A 17 -3.53 -15.26 -0.46
C ALA A 17 -2.43 -14.40 0.18
N PHE A 18 -2.26 -13.17 -0.28
CA PHE A 18 -1.24 -12.28 0.25
C PHE A 18 -1.50 -11.92 1.72
N LEU A 19 -2.73 -11.55 2.07
CA LEU A 19 -3.06 -11.18 3.45
C LEU A 19 -2.92 -12.35 4.41
N LYS A 20 -3.24 -13.55 3.96
CA LYS A 20 -3.03 -14.76 4.77
C LYS A 20 -1.56 -15.00 5.08
N VAL A 21 -0.70 -14.80 4.08
CA VAL A 21 0.75 -15.00 4.24
C VAL A 21 1.34 -14.03 5.25
N ILE A 22 0.89 -12.77 5.27
CA ILE A 22 1.39 -11.78 6.23
C ILE A 22 0.70 -11.85 7.59
N GLY A 23 -0.23 -12.79 7.78
CA GLY A 23 -0.83 -13.07 9.08
C GLY A 23 -2.06 -12.25 9.44
N ILE A 24 -2.79 -11.74 8.45
CA ILE A 24 -4.02 -10.98 8.69
C ILE A 24 -5.17 -11.96 8.99
N PRO A 25 -6.00 -11.72 10.03
CA PRO A 25 -7.13 -12.57 10.35
C PRO A 25 -8.16 -12.67 9.22
N ASP A 26 -8.80 -13.83 9.10
CA ASP A 26 -9.78 -14.09 8.04
C ASP A 26 -10.97 -13.14 8.05
N ASP A 27 -11.44 -12.72 9.20
CA ASP A 27 -12.55 -11.77 9.32
C ASP A 27 -12.18 -10.39 8.78
N VAL A 28 -10.94 -9.96 8.99
CA VAL A 28 -10.43 -8.69 8.45
C VAL A 28 -10.29 -8.78 6.95
N ILE A 29 -9.78 -9.90 6.44
CA ILE A 29 -9.67 -10.15 5.01
C ILE A 29 -11.05 -10.07 4.34
N ALA A 30 -12.03 -10.75 4.91
CA ALA A 30 -13.40 -10.77 4.38
C ALA A 30 -14.02 -9.38 4.32
N LYS A 31 -13.83 -8.57 5.37
CA LYS A 31 -14.37 -7.21 5.42
C LYS A 31 -13.78 -6.29 4.37
N GLY A 32 -12.51 -6.46 4.04
CA GLY A 32 -11.81 -5.61 3.08
C GLY A 32 -11.93 -6.07 1.63
N ARG A 33 -12.38 -7.32 1.40
CA ARG A 33 -12.34 -7.92 0.06
C ARG A 33 -13.13 -7.12 -0.98
N ASP A 34 -14.34 -6.72 -0.63
CA ASP A 34 -15.23 -6.00 -1.54
C ASP A 34 -15.26 -4.50 -1.28
N PHE A 35 -14.45 -4.03 -0.32
CA PHE A 35 -14.39 -2.62 0.01
C PHE A 35 -13.49 -1.89 -0.97
N LYS A 36 -13.99 -0.78 -1.52
CA LYS A 36 -13.21 0.09 -2.39
C LYS A 36 -12.42 1.08 -1.54
N LEU A 37 -11.20 0.72 -1.22
CA LEU A 37 -10.31 1.55 -0.42
C LEU A 37 -9.98 2.84 -1.18
N VAL A 38 -10.14 3.97 -0.51
CA VAL A 38 -9.70 5.27 -1.04
C VAL A 38 -8.37 5.61 -0.39
N THR A 39 -7.39 5.91 -1.22
CA THR A 39 -6.07 6.35 -0.81
C THR A 39 -5.87 7.78 -1.25
N GLU A 40 -5.54 8.65 -0.30
CA GLU A 40 -5.20 10.03 -0.61
C GLU A 40 -3.69 10.21 -0.44
N VAL A 41 -3.04 10.77 -1.45
CA VAL A 41 -1.59 11.02 -1.41
C VAL A 41 -1.35 12.51 -1.54
N ILE A 42 -0.58 13.05 -0.61
CA ILE A 42 -0.10 14.42 -0.65
C ILE A 42 1.41 14.37 -0.78
N GLN A 43 1.92 14.78 -1.92
CA GLN A 43 3.34 14.75 -2.23
C GLN A 43 3.87 16.17 -2.37
N ASN A 44 4.96 16.46 -1.65
CA ASN A 44 5.64 17.75 -1.67
C ASN A 44 7.14 17.49 -1.82
N GLY A 45 7.62 17.40 -3.06
CA GLY A 45 8.98 16.98 -3.30
C GLY A 45 9.18 15.53 -2.86
N ASP A 46 10.03 15.32 -1.86
CA ASP A 46 10.28 14.00 -1.28
C ASP A 46 9.42 13.72 -0.06
N ASP A 47 8.61 14.69 0.40
CA ASP A 47 7.72 14.53 1.55
C ASP A 47 6.39 13.96 1.10
N PHE A 48 6.00 12.84 1.69
CA PHE A 48 4.75 12.16 1.38
C PHE A 48 3.86 12.04 2.60
N THR A 49 2.57 12.28 2.41
CA THR A 49 1.52 11.91 3.37
C THR A 49 0.62 10.91 2.65
N TRP A 50 0.52 9.70 3.19
CA TRP A 50 -0.24 8.61 2.60
C TRP A 50 -1.39 8.27 3.51
N ILE A 51 -2.63 8.55 3.08
CA ILE A 51 -3.82 8.39 3.90
C ILE A 51 -4.71 7.33 3.28
N GLN A 52 -5.09 6.34 4.08
CA GLN A 52 -5.96 5.26 3.63
C GLN A 52 -7.25 5.29 4.44
N TYR A 53 -8.39 5.33 3.76
CA TYR A 53 -9.72 5.39 4.37
C TYR A 53 -10.35 4.01 4.34
N TYR A 54 -10.39 3.37 5.50
CA TYR A 54 -10.96 2.04 5.69
C TYR A 54 -12.43 2.11 6.14
N PRO A 55 -13.15 0.96 6.14
CA PRO A 55 -14.53 0.91 6.66
C PRO A 55 -14.62 1.40 8.11
N ASN A 56 -15.83 1.83 8.52
CA ASN A 56 -16.12 2.27 9.89
C ASN A 56 -15.34 3.51 10.32
N ASN A 57 -15.08 4.42 9.37
CA ASN A 57 -14.34 5.66 9.63
C ASN A 57 -12.92 5.43 10.15
N HIS A 58 -12.35 4.27 9.90
CA HIS A 58 -10.98 3.98 10.28
C HIS A 58 -10.03 4.61 9.25
N VAL A 59 -9.12 5.47 9.71
CA VAL A 59 -8.19 6.17 8.85
C VAL A 59 -6.75 5.85 9.28
N VAL A 60 -5.93 5.43 8.34
CA VAL A 60 -4.51 5.18 8.58
C VAL A 60 -3.72 6.25 7.82
N THR A 61 -2.85 6.96 8.53
CA THR A 61 -2.00 8.00 7.95
C THR A 61 -0.54 7.65 8.14
N ASN A 62 0.20 7.58 7.05
CA ASN A 62 1.64 7.40 7.06
C ASN A 62 2.32 8.61 6.45
N LYS A 63 3.28 9.18 7.18
CA LYS A 63 4.11 10.30 6.71
C LYS A 63 5.54 9.82 6.58
N PHE A 64 6.13 10.03 5.42
CA PHE A 64 7.50 9.62 5.19
C PHE A 64 8.20 10.56 4.21
N VAL A 65 9.53 10.50 4.24
CA VAL A 65 10.38 11.25 3.31
C VAL A 65 11.16 10.24 2.48
N ALA A 66 11.05 10.34 1.17
CA ALA A 66 11.77 9.44 0.27
C ALA A 66 13.28 9.54 0.49
N GLY A 67 13.93 8.39 0.63
CA GLY A 67 15.36 8.31 0.89
C GLY A 67 15.76 8.40 2.36
N LYS A 68 14.80 8.54 3.27
CA LYS A 68 15.07 8.60 4.72
C LYS A 68 14.23 7.57 5.47
N GLU A 69 14.78 7.04 6.57
CA GLU A 69 14.05 6.13 7.43
C GLU A 69 12.88 6.85 8.10
N SER A 70 11.72 6.24 8.07
CA SER A 70 10.50 6.79 8.65
C SER A 70 9.73 5.71 9.40
N GLU A 71 8.99 6.12 10.43
CA GLU A 71 8.08 5.21 11.13
C GLU A 71 6.77 5.13 10.37
N MET A 72 6.34 3.92 10.06
CA MET A 72 5.14 3.66 9.28
C MET A 72 4.30 2.56 9.91
N GLU A 73 3.02 2.52 9.55
CA GLU A 73 2.08 1.52 10.02
C GLU A 73 1.68 0.60 8.88
N THR A 74 1.74 -0.72 9.12
CA THR A 74 1.31 -1.71 8.14
C THR A 74 -0.19 -1.98 8.27
N VAL A 75 -0.73 -2.75 7.32
CA VAL A 75 -2.07 -3.33 7.44
C VAL A 75 -2.09 -4.18 8.72
N GLY A 76 -3.09 -3.98 9.57
CA GLY A 76 -3.18 -4.65 10.87
C GLY A 76 -2.67 -3.83 12.05
N GLY A 77 -2.23 -2.61 11.81
CA GLY A 77 -1.87 -1.66 12.87
C GLY A 77 -0.48 -1.81 13.48
N LYS A 78 0.38 -2.62 12.89
CA LYS A 78 1.76 -2.77 13.37
C LYS A 78 2.65 -1.65 12.84
N LYS A 79 3.40 -1.02 13.74
CA LYS A 79 4.36 0.02 13.38
C LYS A 79 5.73 -0.55 13.12
N PHE A 80 6.46 0.05 12.19
CA PHE A 80 7.82 -0.34 11.87
C PHE A 80 8.58 0.86 11.32
N LYS A 81 9.90 0.75 11.29
CA LYS A 81 10.76 1.76 10.66
C LYS A 81 11.28 1.20 9.35
N GLY A 82 11.16 1.98 8.30
CA GLY A 82 11.64 1.59 6.98
C GLY A 82 12.00 2.79 6.14
N THR A 83 12.71 2.53 5.03
CA THR A 83 13.13 3.56 4.10
C THR A 83 12.37 3.40 2.80
N VAL A 84 11.71 4.45 2.36
CA VAL A 84 11.04 4.49 1.06
C VAL A 84 12.01 5.07 0.04
N SER A 85 12.24 4.35 -1.04
CA SER A 85 13.10 4.80 -2.13
C SER A 85 12.26 5.22 -3.32
N MET A 86 12.67 6.29 -4.01
CA MET A 86 12.04 6.75 -5.24
C MET A 86 13.03 6.58 -6.38
N GLU A 87 12.71 5.73 -7.35
CA GLU A 87 13.53 5.51 -8.53
C GLU A 87 12.67 5.45 -9.78
N GLY A 88 12.95 6.29 -10.77
CA GLY A 88 12.24 6.27 -12.04
C GLY A 88 10.74 6.48 -11.93
N GLY A 89 10.31 7.26 -10.93
CA GLY A 89 8.88 7.48 -10.68
C GLY A 89 8.19 6.37 -9.92
N LYS A 90 8.92 5.38 -9.43
CA LYS A 90 8.38 4.26 -8.66
C LYS A 90 8.84 4.36 -7.22
N LEU A 91 7.90 4.26 -6.28
CA LEU A 91 8.19 4.14 -4.85
C LEU A 91 8.43 2.68 -4.50
N THR A 92 9.47 2.42 -3.74
CA THR A 92 9.83 1.07 -3.28
C THR A 92 10.06 1.11 -1.78
N ILE A 93 9.42 0.18 -1.06
CA ILE A 93 9.58 0.06 0.38
C ILE A 93 9.66 -1.41 0.77
N SER A 94 10.59 -1.73 1.66
CA SER A 94 10.74 -3.09 2.20
C SER A 94 10.11 -3.15 3.58
N PHE A 95 9.00 -3.87 3.69
CA PHE A 95 8.36 -4.16 4.97
C PHE A 95 8.97 -5.42 5.59
N PRO A 96 8.81 -5.64 6.89
CA PRO A 96 9.38 -6.82 7.54
C PRO A 96 8.92 -8.16 6.95
N LYS A 97 7.69 -8.21 6.42
CA LYS A 97 7.10 -9.44 5.89
C LYS A 97 6.94 -9.47 4.38
N TYR A 98 7.08 -8.32 3.72
CA TYR A 98 6.86 -8.24 2.29
C TYR A 98 7.54 -7.01 1.68
N HIS A 99 7.64 -7.01 0.35
CA HIS A 99 8.19 -5.90 -0.42
C HIS A 99 7.06 -5.22 -1.19
N HIS A 100 7.00 -3.90 -1.12
CA HIS A 100 5.92 -3.12 -1.74
C HIS A 100 6.49 -2.12 -2.73
N THR A 101 5.88 -2.05 -3.90
CA THR A 101 6.18 -1.02 -4.89
C THR A 101 4.91 -0.30 -5.29
N CYS A 102 5.06 0.96 -5.68
CA CYS A 102 3.93 1.81 -6.03
C CYS A 102 4.33 2.74 -7.16
N GLU A 103 3.51 2.79 -8.22
CA GLU A 103 3.76 3.66 -9.36
C GLU A 103 2.45 4.16 -9.96
N VAL A 104 2.53 5.26 -10.71
CA VAL A 104 1.41 5.75 -11.50
C VAL A 104 1.67 5.36 -12.95
N SER A 105 0.75 4.60 -13.53
CA SER A 105 0.85 4.11 -14.89
C SER A 105 -0.49 4.23 -15.60
N GLY A 106 -0.49 4.86 -16.77
CA GLY A 106 -1.74 5.01 -17.55
C GLY A 106 -2.83 5.78 -16.82
N GLY A 107 -2.46 6.71 -15.94
CA GLY A 107 -3.42 7.49 -15.14
C GLY A 107 -3.99 6.73 -13.95
N LYS A 108 -3.42 5.59 -13.59
CA LYS A 108 -3.86 4.77 -12.46
C LYS A 108 -2.71 4.54 -11.48
N LEU A 109 -3.06 4.41 -10.21
CA LEU A 109 -2.12 4.05 -9.16
C LEU A 109 -2.03 2.52 -9.08
N VAL A 110 -0.85 1.97 -9.32
CA VAL A 110 -0.61 0.53 -9.27
C VAL A 110 0.30 0.22 -8.08
N GLU A 111 -0.20 -0.56 -7.15
CA GLU A 111 0.52 -0.98 -5.95
C GLU A 111 0.77 -2.49 -6.02
N THR A 112 2.03 -2.89 -5.93
CA THR A 112 2.41 -4.31 -5.99
C THR A 112 3.12 -4.70 -4.69
N SER A 113 2.61 -5.71 -4.02
CA SER A 113 3.20 -6.25 -2.80
C SER A 113 3.58 -7.70 -3.02
N THR A 114 4.79 -8.08 -2.63
CA THR A 114 5.29 -9.44 -2.80
C THR A 114 5.76 -9.98 -1.45
N ALA A 115 5.20 -11.12 -1.04
CA ALA A 115 5.59 -11.80 0.19
C ALA A 115 6.13 -13.19 -0.15
N SER A 116 7.07 -13.68 0.66
CA SER A 116 7.61 -15.02 0.52
C SER A 116 6.80 -16.00 1.36
N ALA A 117 6.34 -17.08 0.75
CA ALA A 117 5.65 -18.16 1.44
C ALA A 117 6.40 -19.48 1.19
N ALA A 118 6.07 -20.51 1.97
CA ALA A 118 6.69 -21.82 1.80
C ALA A 118 6.47 -22.41 0.39
N SER A 119 5.35 -22.09 -0.23
CA SER A 119 5.00 -22.51 -1.59
C SER A 119 5.57 -21.63 -2.70
N GLY A 120 6.30 -20.58 -2.35
CA GLY A 120 6.86 -19.60 -3.30
C GLY A 120 6.34 -18.19 -3.06
N PRO A 121 6.74 -17.21 -3.89
CA PRO A 121 6.31 -15.82 -3.70
C PRO A 121 4.81 -15.66 -3.97
N VAL A 122 4.17 -14.83 -3.14
CA VAL A 122 2.75 -14.46 -3.29
C VAL A 122 2.71 -12.98 -3.64
N VAL A 123 2.04 -12.65 -4.73
CA VAL A 123 1.97 -11.28 -5.25
C VAL A 123 0.55 -10.74 -5.13
N PHE A 124 0.42 -9.54 -4.58
CA PHE A 124 -0.83 -8.80 -4.50
C PHE A 124 -0.68 -7.52 -5.32
N VAL A 125 -1.60 -7.33 -6.27
CA VAL A 125 -1.62 -6.12 -7.10
C VAL A 125 -2.94 -5.40 -6.87
N ARG A 126 -2.86 -4.13 -6.49
CA ARG A 126 -4.02 -3.25 -6.38
C ARG A 126 -3.91 -2.15 -7.41
N THR A 127 -4.94 -2.00 -8.23
CA THR A 127 -5.04 -0.92 -9.21
C THR A 127 -6.13 0.03 -8.76
N SER A 128 -5.80 1.32 -8.65
CA SER A 128 -6.73 2.35 -8.22
C SER A 128 -6.86 3.41 -9.29
N LYS A 129 -8.09 3.90 -9.48
CA LYS A 129 -8.36 4.99 -10.42
C LYS A 129 -8.33 6.32 -9.70
N LYS A 130 -7.94 7.37 -10.39
CA LYS A 130 -7.94 8.72 -9.82
C LYS A 130 -9.37 9.27 -9.76
N LEU A 131 -9.72 9.79 -8.60
CA LEU A 131 -11.02 10.45 -8.38
C LEU A 131 -11.02 11.89 -8.85
#